data_071fe8072867986c09a0e2c208ea0e73
#
_entry.id   071fe8072867986c09a0e2c208ea0e73
#
_cell.length_a   1.000
_cell.length_b   1.000
_cell.length_c   1.000
_cell.angle_alpha   90.00
_cell.angle_beta   90.00
_cell.angle_gamma   90.00
#
_symmetry.space_group_name_H-M   'P 1'
#
loop_
_entity.id
_entity.type
_entity.pdbx_description
1 polymer ?
#
loop_
_entity_poly.entity_id
_entity_poly.type
_entity_poly.pdbx_seq_one_letter_code
_entity_poly.pdbx_strand_id
1 'polypeptide(L)'
;QDFEQVKSRLLESMAQNRHQPAWLAQQAFRQLMYGNTRMGLPDEGRAELIGAITLQQVRDYYQRYYNPANGHVLVAGDLAPEQAKTAFGFLTRWQGDVSPVPEVQVVPQPAAAGIYVVDVPGAVQSVLRIGRRALPLDATGPFFHANLMNFNLGGNFNSRINQNLREDKGFTYGAHSYFTGNRDAGVFVVATDVRGDATVPAIENILAEFSRFREQGPSQEELSYLRSSYSQQDALSYETLGNKAGFLLQLAMMQLSPDYLNEQQQIVADIDSKALTELAEQWLDPSDMVVVVVGDKEKLEKSLAQLHLPLHDFTIE
;
A
#
# COMPACT_ATOMS: atom_id res chain seq x y z
N GLN A 1 -15.10 -26.20 -18.80
CA GLN A 1 -13.69 -26.32 -19.20
C GLN A 1 -12.91 -25.08 -18.74
N ASP A 2 -13.29 -23.89 -19.14
CA ASP A 2 -12.57 -22.64 -18.84
C ASP A 2 -12.50 -22.31 -17.32
N PHE A 3 -13.62 -22.54 -16.62
CA PHE A 3 -13.67 -22.34 -15.15
C PHE A 3 -12.62 -23.20 -14.41
N GLU A 4 -12.56 -24.50 -14.71
CA GLU A 4 -11.59 -25.40 -14.04
C GLU A 4 -10.15 -25.05 -14.43
N GLN A 5 -9.92 -24.62 -15.64
CA GLN A 5 -8.59 -24.19 -16.09
C GLN A 5 -8.13 -22.90 -15.39
N VAL A 6 -9.02 -21.90 -15.21
CA VAL A 6 -8.72 -20.67 -14.50
C VAL A 6 -8.46 -20.98 -13.02
N LYS A 7 -9.30 -21.82 -12.40
CA LYS A 7 -9.17 -22.24 -11.00
C LYS A 7 -7.84 -22.96 -10.76
N SER A 8 -7.45 -23.92 -11.63
CA SER A 8 -6.16 -24.62 -11.53
C SER A 8 -4.99 -23.66 -11.59
N ARG A 9 -4.96 -22.75 -12.59
CA ARG A 9 -3.89 -21.75 -12.72
C ARG A 9 -3.80 -20.83 -11.50
N LEU A 10 -4.94 -20.43 -10.93
CA LEU A 10 -4.97 -19.59 -9.74
C LEU A 10 -4.34 -20.31 -8.55
N LEU A 11 -4.73 -21.57 -8.32
CA LEU A 11 -4.17 -22.40 -7.24
C LEU A 11 -2.67 -22.66 -7.42
N GLU A 12 -2.20 -22.90 -8.65
CA GLU A 12 -0.80 -23.05 -8.99
C GLU A 12 -0.01 -21.75 -8.70
N SER A 13 -0.56 -20.61 -9.12
CA SER A 13 0.04 -19.29 -8.82
C SER A 13 0.14 -19.01 -7.32
N MET A 14 -0.93 -19.32 -6.57
CA MET A 14 -0.93 -19.18 -5.10
C MET A 14 0.13 -20.07 -4.45
N ALA A 15 0.28 -21.30 -4.92
CA ALA A 15 1.32 -22.21 -4.42
C ALA A 15 2.73 -21.68 -4.71
N GLN A 16 2.97 -21.10 -5.88
CA GLN A 16 4.26 -20.47 -6.23
C GLN A 16 4.55 -19.23 -5.39
N ASN A 17 3.55 -18.36 -5.18
CA ASN A 17 3.69 -17.13 -4.42
C ASN A 17 4.12 -17.39 -2.96
N ARG A 18 3.65 -18.47 -2.35
CA ARG A 18 4.02 -18.88 -0.98
C ARG A 18 5.50 -19.17 -0.77
N HIS A 19 6.29 -19.30 -1.84
CA HIS A 19 7.74 -19.48 -1.80
C HIS A 19 8.50 -18.17 -2.08
N GLN A 20 7.82 -17.08 -2.36
CA GLN A 20 8.44 -15.78 -2.67
C GLN A 20 8.62 -14.95 -1.39
N PRO A 21 9.86 -14.61 -0.97
CA PRO A 21 10.08 -13.86 0.27
C PRO A 21 9.35 -12.51 0.31
N ALA A 22 9.26 -11.82 -0.82
CA ALA A 22 8.54 -10.55 -0.92
C ALA A 22 7.05 -10.70 -0.67
N TRP A 23 6.42 -11.76 -1.20
CA TRP A 23 5.01 -12.09 -0.94
C TRP A 23 4.80 -12.46 0.53
N LEU A 24 5.69 -13.28 1.11
CA LEU A 24 5.65 -13.64 2.52
C LEU A 24 5.71 -12.39 3.42
N ALA A 25 6.63 -11.46 3.13
CA ALA A 25 6.75 -10.23 3.92
C ALA A 25 5.49 -9.36 3.84
N GLN A 26 4.93 -9.20 2.64
CA GLN A 26 3.70 -8.43 2.44
C GLN A 26 2.52 -9.09 3.14
N GLN A 27 2.36 -10.40 3.02
CA GLN A 27 1.24 -11.13 3.62
C GLN A 27 1.35 -11.18 5.14
N ALA A 28 2.55 -11.42 5.69
CA ALA A 28 2.80 -11.35 7.14
C ALA A 28 2.44 -9.96 7.69
N PHE A 29 2.90 -8.90 7.03
CA PHE A 29 2.59 -7.54 7.44
C PHE A 29 1.08 -7.26 7.41
N ARG A 30 0.37 -7.64 6.33
CA ARG A 30 -1.09 -7.49 6.23
C ARG A 30 -1.82 -8.23 7.35
N GLN A 31 -1.43 -9.47 7.63
CA GLN A 31 -2.06 -10.28 8.67
C GLN A 31 -1.80 -9.70 10.08
N LEU A 32 -0.61 -9.18 10.34
CA LEU A 32 -0.29 -8.47 11.58
C LEU A 32 -1.08 -7.17 11.73
N MET A 33 -1.32 -6.46 10.61
CA MET A 33 -2.09 -5.21 10.63
C MET A 33 -3.60 -5.45 10.74
N TYR A 34 -4.15 -6.47 10.11
CA TYR A 34 -5.59 -6.60 9.90
C TYR A 34 -6.18 -7.91 10.44
N GLY A 35 -5.35 -8.80 11.02
CA GLY A 35 -5.80 -10.10 11.53
C GLY A 35 -6.41 -10.98 10.44
N ASN A 36 -7.31 -11.87 10.84
CA ASN A 36 -8.04 -12.78 9.94
C ASN A 36 -9.25 -12.13 9.24
N THR A 37 -9.23 -10.82 9.04
CA THR A 37 -10.24 -10.12 8.26
C THR A 37 -9.95 -10.23 6.76
N ARG A 38 -10.93 -9.83 5.92
CA ARG A 38 -10.73 -9.74 4.48
C ARG A 38 -9.50 -8.88 4.09
N MET A 39 -9.19 -7.83 4.86
CA MET A 39 -8.03 -6.98 4.60
C MET A 39 -6.69 -7.66 4.94
N GLY A 40 -6.69 -8.59 5.88
CA GLY A 40 -5.51 -9.37 6.27
C GLY A 40 -5.24 -10.59 5.38
N LEU A 41 -6.23 -11.02 4.59
CA LEU A 41 -6.06 -12.13 3.65
C LEU A 41 -5.38 -11.67 2.35
N PRO A 42 -4.73 -12.60 1.61
CA PRO A 42 -4.30 -12.35 0.23
C PRO A 42 -5.48 -11.89 -0.65
N ASP A 43 -5.19 -11.12 -1.69
CA ASP A 43 -6.24 -10.64 -2.61
C ASP A 43 -6.94 -11.79 -3.33
N GLU A 44 -6.23 -12.87 -3.59
CA GLU A 44 -6.75 -14.11 -4.16
C GLU A 44 -7.60 -14.93 -3.16
N GLY A 45 -7.51 -14.62 -1.87
CA GLY A 45 -8.17 -15.38 -0.80
C GLY A 45 -7.35 -16.57 -0.30
N ARG A 46 -8.02 -17.58 0.26
CA ARG A 46 -7.40 -18.82 0.75
C ARG A 46 -7.53 -19.93 -0.28
N ALA A 47 -6.48 -20.69 -0.50
CA ALA A 47 -6.44 -21.77 -1.50
C ALA A 47 -7.54 -22.84 -1.26
N GLU A 48 -7.82 -23.18 0.01
CA GLU A 48 -8.87 -24.13 0.38
C GLU A 48 -10.25 -23.63 -0.05
N LEU A 49 -10.53 -22.33 0.14
CA LEU A 49 -11.79 -21.71 -0.26
C LEU A 49 -11.90 -21.64 -1.78
N ILE A 50 -10.82 -21.23 -2.47
CA ILE A 50 -10.77 -21.21 -3.94
C ILE A 50 -10.99 -22.61 -4.50
N GLY A 51 -10.34 -23.62 -3.90
CA GLY A 51 -10.54 -25.02 -4.28
C GLY A 51 -12.00 -25.48 -4.19
N ALA A 52 -12.75 -24.97 -3.22
CA ALA A 52 -14.16 -25.30 -3.00
C ALA A 52 -15.16 -24.49 -3.86
N ILE A 53 -14.74 -23.39 -4.49
CA ILE A 53 -15.65 -22.56 -5.32
C ILE A 53 -16.19 -23.38 -6.49
N THR A 54 -17.49 -23.23 -6.74
CA THR A 54 -18.21 -23.85 -7.86
C THR A 54 -18.51 -22.81 -8.95
N LEU A 55 -18.70 -23.26 -10.19
CA LEU A 55 -19.14 -22.41 -11.28
C LEU A 55 -20.50 -21.74 -10.98
N GLN A 56 -21.40 -22.41 -10.27
CA GLN A 56 -22.69 -21.83 -9.90
C GLN A 56 -22.50 -20.63 -8.96
N GLN A 57 -21.64 -20.74 -7.94
CA GLN A 57 -21.32 -19.60 -7.04
C GLN A 57 -20.73 -18.40 -7.80
N VAL A 58 -19.88 -18.64 -8.80
CA VAL A 58 -19.34 -17.57 -9.65
C VAL A 58 -20.45 -16.88 -10.46
N ARG A 59 -21.40 -17.67 -11.02
CA ARG A 59 -22.56 -17.11 -11.74
C ARG A 59 -23.47 -16.31 -10.84
N ASP A 60 -23.76 -16.82 -9.63
CA ASP A 60 -24.62 -16.15 -8.66
C ASP A 60 -23.99 -14.81 -8.21
N TYR A 61 -22.67 -14.81 -7.98
CA TYR A 61 -21.92 -13.60 -7.65
C TYR A 61 -21.97 -12.57 -8.79
N TYR A 62 -21.75 -13.03 -10.03
CA TYR A 62 -21.83 -12.18 -11.21
C TYR A 62 -23.23 -11.57 -11.38
N GLN A 63 -24.28 -12.35 -11.29
CA GLN A 63 -25.66 -11.87 -11.39
C GLN A 63 -26.02 -10.87 -10.31
N ARG A 64 -25.48 -11.06 -9.10
CA ARG A 64 -25.78 -10.21 -7.94
C ARG A 64 -25.06 -8.87 -7.99
N TYR A 65 -23.79 -8.86 -8.34
CA TYR A 65 -22.94 -7.68 -8.17
C TYR A 65 -22.56 -6.97 -9.47
N TYR A 66 -22.50 -7.68 -10.58
CA TYR A 66 -22.22 -7.11 -11.90
C TYR A 66 -23.54 -6.67 -12.54
N ASN A 67 -23.98 -5.47 -12.20
CA ASN A 67 -25.21 -4.88 -12.75
C ASN A 67 -25.03 -3.37 -12.96
N PRO A 68 -25.88 -2.71 -13.78
CA PRO A 68 -25.70 -1.31 -14.15
C PRO A 68 -25.86 -0.34 -12.97
N ALA A 69 -26.54 -0.73 -11.89
CA ALA A 69 -26.70 0.12 -10.71
C ALA A 69 -25.39 0.31 -9.93
N ASN A 70 -24.42 -0.61 -10.10
CA ASN A 70 -23.08 -0.57 -9.49
C ASN A 70 -22.00 -0.16 -10.49
N GLY A 71 -22.37 0.23 -11.73
CA GLY A 71 -21.42 0.47 -12.81
C GLY A 71 -21.27 1.93 -13.17
N HIS A 72 -20.06 2.33 -13.57
CA HIS A 72 -19.76 3.61 -14.18
C HIS A 72 -19.12 3.38 -15.56
N VAL A 73 -19.52 4.17 -16.56
CA VAL A 73 -18.88 4.20 -17.87
C VAL A 73 -18.13 5.51 -18.00
N LEU A 74 -16.82 5.43 -18.10
CA LEU A 74 -15.94 6.57 -18.26
C LEU A 74 -15.39 6.59 -19.67
N VAL A 75 -15.53 7.73 -20.36
CA VAL A 75 -15.10 7.87 -21.75
C VAL A 75 -14.15 9.06 -21.86
N ALA A 76 -12.97 8.81 -22.40
CA ALA A 76 -11.98 9.83 -22.72
C ALA A 76 -11.54 9.66 -24.18
N GLY A 77 -11.71 10.71 -25.00
CA GLY A 77 -11.37 10.66 -26.43
C GLY A 77 -11.93 11.83 -27.19
N ASP A 78 -11.63 11.87 -28.48
CA ASP A 78 -12.21 12.84 -29.42
C ASP A 78 -13.60 12.37 -29.84
N LEU A 79 -14.57 12.52 -28.94
CA LEU A 79 -15.93 12.02 -29.10
C LEU A 79 -16.91 12.98 -28.41
N ALA A 80 -17.92 13.44 -29.13
CA ALA A 80 -18.97 14.25 -28.51
C ALA A 80 -19.79 13.42 -27.52
N PRO A 81 -20.31 14.02 -26.43
CA PRO A 81 -21.11 13.31 -25.43
C PRO A 81 -22.27 12.50 -25.99
N GLU A 82 -22.97 13.02 -27.00
CA GLU A 82 -24.11 12.34 -27.61
C GLU A 82 -23.68 11.12 -28.46
N GLN A 83 -22.50 11.19 -29.07
CA GLN A 83 -21.91 10.05 -29.80
C GLN A 83 -21.51 8.96 -28.81
N ALA A 84 -20.92 9.33 -27.62
CA ALA A 84 -20.61 8.38 -26.58
C ALA A 84 -21.89 7.69 -26.05
N LYS A 85 -22.95 8.45 -25.73
CA LYS A 85 -24.24 7.89 -25.31
C LYS A 85 -24.80 6.91 -26.36
N THR A 86 -24.72 7.26 -27.63
CA THR A 86 -25.20 6.39 -28.74
C THR A 86 -24.37 5.10 -28.81
N ALA A 87 -23.05 5.22 -28.75
CA ALA A 87 -22.14 4.06 -28.81
C ALA A 87 -22.38 3.06 -27.67
N PHE A 88 -22.65 3.58 -26.46
CA PHE A 88 -22.95 2.78 -25.26
C PHE A 88 -24.43 2.53 -25.04
N GLY A 89 -25.31 2.91 -25.98
CA GLY A 89 -26.76 2.71 -25.89
C GLY A 89 -27.20 1.26 -25.68
N PHE A 90 -26.37 0.28 -26.08
CA PHE A 90 -26.65 -1.13 -25.79
C PHE A 90 -26.69 -1.46 -24.29
N LEU A 91 -26.03 -0.67 -23.44
CA LEU A 91 -26.06 -0.84 -21.98
C LEU A 91 -27.44 -0.54 -21.37
N THR A 92 -28.32 0.19 -22.06
CA THR A 92 -29.69 0.43 -21.59
C THR A 92 -30.53 -0.86 -21.49
N ARG A 93 -30.10 -1.93 -22.17
CA ARG A 93 -30.71 -3.27 -22.09
C ARG A 93 -30.23 -4.07 -20.89
N TRP A 94 -29.14 -3.63 -20.25
CA TRP A 94 -28.59 -4.28 -19.08
C TRP A 94 -29.39 -3.81 -17.86
N GLN A 95 -30.17 -4.72 -17.29
CA GLN A 95 -31.03 -4.46 -16.13
C GLN A 95 -30.48 -5.17 -14.91
N GLY A 96 -30.67 -4.56 -13.75
CA GLY A 96 -30.27 -5.15 -12.47
C GLY A 96 -30.59 -4.17 -11.32
N ASP A 97 -30.85 -4.74 -10.17
CA ASP A 97 -31.13 -3.98 -8.94
C ASP A 97 -29.87 -3.73 -8.15
N VAL A 98 -29.84 -2.64 -7.38
CA VAL A 98 -28.74 -2.37 -6.46
C VAL A 98 -28.67 -3.48 -5.42
N SER A 99 -27.57 -4.24 -5.44
CA SER A 99 -27.27 -5.14 -4.34
C SER A 99 -26.38 -4.43 -3.33
N PRO A 100 -26.78 -4.38 -2.05
CA PRO A 100 -25.93 -3.77 -1.04
C PRO A 100 -24.58 -4.50 -0.98
N VAL A 101 -23.51 -3.73 -1.05
CA VAL A 101 -22.17 -4.25 -0.78
C VAL A 101 -22.10 -4.60 0.70
N PRO A 102 -21.59 -5.78 1.08
CA PRO A 102 -21.43 -6.11 2.49
C PRO A 102 -20.59 -5.06 3.20
N GLU A 103 -21.04 -4.63 4.38
CA GLU A 103 -20.25 -3.73 5.22
C GLU A 103 -18.90 -4.36 5.55
N VAL A 104 -17.86 -3.54 5.53
CA VAL A 104 -16.53 -3.97 5.97
C VAL A 104 -16.59 -4.18 7.48
N GLN A 105 -16.23 -5.37 7.93
CA GLN A 105 -16.15 -5.66 9.36
C GLN A 105 -15.13 -4.73 10.02
N VAL A 106 -15.42 -4.35 11.27
CA VAL A 106 -14.49 -3.58 12.10
C VAL A 106 -13.13 -4.26 12.10
N VAL A 107 -12.12 -3.53 11.66
CA VAL A 107 -10.76 -4.06 11.61
C VAL A 107 -10.23 -4.18 13.04
N PRO A 108 -9.74 -5.36 13.47
CA PRO A 108 -9.25 -5.55 14.83
C PRO A 108 -8.01 -4.68 15.08
N GLN A 109 -7.64 -4.56 16.35
CA GLN A 109 -6.37 -3.93 16.71
C GLN A 109 -5.21 -4.66 16.01
N PRO A 110 -4.19 -3.93 15.51
CA PRO A 110 -3.01 -4.54 14.93
C PRO A 110 -2.25 -5.35 15.99
N ALA A 111 -1.34 -6.21 15.53
CA ALA A 111 -0.38 -6.86 16.40
C ALA A 111 0.44 -5.81 17.20
N ALA A 112 0.94 -6.21 18.36
CA ALA A 112 1.81 -5.35 19.17
C ALA A 112 3.10 -5.00 18.40
N ALA A 113 3.69 -3.84 18.73
CA ALA A 113 5.00 -3.48 18.22
C ALA A 113 6.06 -4.54 18.61
N GLY A 114 6.95 -4.84 17.67
CA GLY A 114 7.97 -5.87 17.86
C GLY A 114 8.47 -6.41 16.53
N ILE A 115 9.37 -7.39 16.60
CA ILE A 115 9.95 -8.07 15.44
C ILE A 115 9.24 -9.40 15.23
N TYR A 116 8.77 -9.63 14.02
CA TYR A 116 8.08 -10.85 13.59
C TYR A 116 8.88 -11.51 12.48
N VAL A 117 9.42 -12.69 12.76
CA VAL A 117 10.29 -13.42 11.84
C VAL A 117 9.51 -14.51 11.13
N VAL A 118 9.54 -14.44 9.80
CA VAL A 118 9.09 -15.53 8.91
C VAL A 118 10.34 -16.25 8.42
N ASP A 119 10.51 -17.50 8.82
CA ASP A 119 11.69 -18.27 8.53
C ASP A 119 11.73 -18.77 7.09
N VAL A 120 12.82 -18.45 6.39
CA VAL A 120 13.16 -18.97 5.06
C VAL A 120 14.59 -19.52 5.11
N PRO A 121 14.76 -20.80 5.47
CA PRO A 121 16.08 -21.41 5.66
C PRO A 121 16.96 -21.27 4.42
N GLY A 122 18.20 -20.85 4.63
CA GLY A 122 19.19 -20.66 3.56
C GLY A 122 19.05 -19.35 2.78
N ALA A 123 18.10 -18.48 3.12
CA ALA A 123 17.99 -17.18 2.47
C ALA A 123 19.29 -16.36 2.61
N VAL A 124 19.75 -15.78 1.49
CA VAL A 124 20.94 -14.92 1.45
C VAL A 124 20.62 -13.44 1.68
N GLN A 125 19.35 -13.08 1.55
CA GLN A 125 18.80 -11.75 1.76
C GLN A 125 17.67 -11.81 2.78
N SER A 126 17.37 -10.66 3.40
CA SER A 126 16.18 -10.48 4.21
C SER A 126 15.24 -9.49 3.52
N VAL A 127 13.96 -9.80 3.51
CA VAL A 127 12.91 -8.87 3.09
C VAL A 127 12.31 -8.22 4.33
N LEU A 128 12.32 -6.90 4.37
CA LEU A 128 11.85 -6.11 5.51
C LEU A 128 10.55 -5.36 5.18
N ARG A 129 9.61 -5.38 6.15
CA ARG A 129 8.46 -4.47 6.20
C ARG A 129 8.40 -3.87 7.59
N ILE A 130 8.54 -2.55 7.70
CA ILE A 130 8.54 -1.83 8.98
C ILE A 130 7.44 -0.79 8.94
N GLY A 131 6.46 -0.88 9.83
CA GLY A 131 5.35 0.05 9.79
C GLY A 131 4.25 -0.23 10.81
N ARG A 132 3.12 0.44 10.61
CA ARG A 132 1.99 0.42 11.54
C ARG A 132 0.65 0.67 10.82
N ARG A 133 -0.45 0.46 11.53
CA ARG A 133 -1.77 0.94 11.10
C ARG A 133 -1.76 2.45 10.98
N ALA A 134 -2.42 2.96 9.93
CA ALA A 134 -2.49 4.37 9.63
C ALA A 134 -3.90 4.75 9.13
N LEU A 135 -3.97 5.79 8.35
CA LEU A 135 -5.17 6.49 7.93
C LEU A 135 -5.92 5.78 6.79
N PRO A 136 -7.24 5.81 6.78
CA PRO A 136 -8.02 5.56 5.58
C PRO A 136 -7.63 6.52 4.45
N LEU A 137 -7.76 6.06 3.22
CA LEU A 137 -7.46 6.84 2.03
C LEU A 137 -8.42 8.03 1.90
N ASP A 138 -7.87 9.21 1.75
CA ASP A 138 -8.54 10.44 1.33
C ASP A 138 -7.71 11.20 0.29
N ALA A 139 -8.29 12.21 -0.34
CA ALA A 139 -7.63 12.97 -1.39
C ALA A 139 -6.99 14.28 -0.91
N THR A 140 -7.52 14.93 0.12
CA THR A 140 -7.08 16.26 0.60
C THR A 140 -7.02 16.34 2.13
N GLY A 141 -7.38 15.28 2.81
CA GLY A 141 -7.43 15.20 4.27
C GLY A 141 -6.13 14.64 4.89
N PRO A 142 -6.25 14.02 6.08
CA PRO A 142 -5.10 13.55 6.85
C PRO A 142 -4.20 12.55 6.09
N PHE A 143 -4.76 11.68 5.23
CA PHE A 143 -3.96 10.74 4.44
C PHE A 143 -3.08 11.48 3.43
N PHE A 144 -3.62 12.49 2.73
CA PHE A 144 -2.85 13.30 1.80
C PHE A 144 -1.71 14.05 2.52
N HIS A 145 -1.98 14.66 3.68
CA HIS A 145 -0.96 15.33 4.49
C HIS A 145 0.14 14.37 4.97
N ALA A 146 -0.23 13.15 5.38
CA ALA A 146 0.73 12.13 5.76
C ALA A 146 1.62 11.70 4.58
N ASN A 147 1.10 11.66 3.36
CA ASN A 147 1.91 11.42 2.17
C ASN A 147 2.88 12.57 1.86
N LEU A 148 2.48 13.84 2.10
CA LEU A 148 3.39 14.98 1.98
C LEU A 148 4.55 14.87 2.98
N MET A 149 4.27 14.51 4.24
CA MET A 149 5.31 14.25 5.25
C MET A 149 6.24 13.12 4.80
N ASN A 150 5.68 12.02 4.30
CA ASN A 150 6.45 10.86 3.86
C ASN A 150 7.32 11.12 2.63
N PHE A 151 7.01 12.15 1.81
CA PHE A 151 7.70 12.38 0.55
C PHE A 151 9.22 12.41 0.70
N ASN A 152 9.74 13.21 1.63
CA ASN A 152 11.18 13.31 1.87
C ASN A 152 11.74 12.20 2.76
N LEU A 153 10.93 11.51 3.55
CA LEU A 153 11.36 10.41 4.39
C LEU A 153 11.71 9.16 3.56
N GLY A 154 10.79 8.70 2.72
CA GLY A 154 10.94 7.47 1.93
C GLY A 154 10.06 7.43 0.68
N GLY A 155 9.32 8.51 0.39
CA GLY A 155 8.32 8.56 -0.68
C GLY A 155 8.86 8.84 -2.08
N ASN A 156 10.16 9.12 -2.24
CA ASN A 156 10.78 9.35 -3.54
C ASN A 156 12.20 8.77 -3.58
N PHE A 157 12.80 8.75 -4.77
CA PHE A 157 14.13 8.19 -4.98
C PHE A 157 15.24 8.88 -4.20
N ASN A 158 15.15 10.20 -4.00
CA ASN A 158 16.13 10.99 -3.25
C ASN A 158 15.78 11.13 -1.76
N SER A 159 14.86 10.32 -1.26
CA SER A 159 14.41 10.35 0.14
C SER A 159 15.49 9.87 1.11
N ARG A 160 15.38 10.32 2.38
CA ARG A 160 16.38 10.03 3.42
C ARG A 160 16.66 8.54 3.60
N ILE A 161 15.60 7.71 3.68
CA ILE A 161 15.74 6.26 3.86
C ILE A 161 16.49 5.64 2.67
N ASN A 162 16.14 6.02 1.44
CA ASN A 162 16.81 5.48 0.26
C ASN A 162 18.26 5.94 0.16
N GLN A 163 18.54 7.23 0.41
CA GLN A 163 19.92 7.74 0.43
C GLN A 163 20.76 7.01 1.48
N ASN A 164 20.26 6.88 2.71
CA ASN A 164 20.96 6.19 3.79
C ASN A 164 21.26 4.72 3.43
N LEU A 165 20.22 3.93 3.13
CA LEU A 165 20.39 2.48 2.98
C LEU A 165 21.05 2.08 1.67
N ARG A 166 20.79 2.81 0.58
CA ARG A 166 21.30 2.48 -0.74
C ARG A 166 22.63 3.16 -1.03
N GLU A 167 22.69 4.50 -0.96
CA GLU A 167 23.86 5.26 -1.40
C GLU A 167 24.96 5.25 -0.33
N ASP A 168 24.64 5.56 0.93
CA ASP A 168 25.65 5.67 1.99
C ASP A 168 26.11 4.31 2.52
N LYS A 169 25.21 3.34 2.68
CA LYS A 169 25.50 2.04 3.32
C LYS A 169 25.64 0.89 2.34
N GLY A 170 25.04 0.98 1.15
CA GLY A 170 25.05 -0.11 0.18
C GLY A 170 24.38 -1.41 0.68
N PHE A 171 23.37 -1.29 1.56
CA PHE A 171 22.66 -2.44 2.12
C PHE A 171 21.63 -3.03 1.17
N THR A 172 21.09 -2.20 0.27
CA THR A 172 19.98 -2.51 -0.63
C THR A 172 20.16 -1.87 -2.00
N TYR A 173 19.40 -2.34 -2.99
CA TYR A 173 19.21 -1.66 -4.28
C TYR A 173 18.16 -0.56 -4.23
N GLY A 174 17.33 -0.53 -3.18
CA GLY A 174 16.35 0.53 -2.97
C GLY A 174 15.52 0.28 -1.72
N ALA A 175 15.16 1.38 -1.06
CA ALA A 175 14.27 1.39 0.08
C ALA A 175 13.26 2.53 -0.08
N HIS A 176 12.00 2.26 0.22
CA HIS A 176 10.95 3.26 0.10
C HIS A 176 9.93 3.11 1.22
N SER A 177 9.26 4.19 1.55
CA SER A 177 8.12 4.18 2.46
C SER A 177 6.89 4.79 1.79
N TYR A 178 5.73 4.34 2.20
CA TYR A 178 4.47 4.84 1.67
C TYR A 178 3.32 4.65 2.66
N PHE A 179 2.34 5.54 2.57
CA PHE A 179 1.02 5.32 3.12
C PHE A 179 0.16 4.67 2.03
N THR A 180 -0.56 3.63 2.38
CA THR A 180 -1.51 2.98 1.49
C THR A 180 -2.74 2.53 2.25
N GLY A 181 -3.88 2.52 1.59
CA GLY A 181 -5.14 2.16 2.24
C GLY A 181 -6.32 2.17 1.28
N ASN A 182 -7.48 1.91 1.83
CA ASN A 182 -8.78 2.08 1.21
C ASN A 182 -9.63 3.02 2.06
N ARG A 183 -10.94 3.11 1.79
CA ARG A 183 -11.87 3.97 2.55
C ARG A 183 -12.00 3.61 4.03
N ASP A 184 -11.65 2.38 4.42
CA ASP A 184 -11.93 1.84 5.76
C ASP A 184 -10.70 1.85 6.65
N ALA A 185 -9.51 1.61 6.09
CA ALA A 185 -8.27 1.57 6.84
C ALA A 185 -7.04 1.72 5.93
N GLY A 186 -5.91 2.06 6.54
CA GLY A 186 -4.62 2.14 5.86
C GLY A 186 -3.46 1.74 6.74
N VAL A 187 -2.29 1.73 6.15
CA VAL A 187 -1.01 1.48 6.81
C VAL A 187 0.05 2.46 6.34
N PHE A 188 1.02 2.71 7.20
CA PHE A 188 2.32 3.23 6.83
C PHE A 188 3.31 2.07 6.82
N VAL A 189 4.16 1.98 5.80
CA VAL A 189 5.15 0.91 5.70
C VAL A 189 6.41 1.35 4.97
N VAL A 190 7.57 0.97 5.51
CA VAL A 190 8.86 0.95 4.81
C VAL A 190 9.05 -0.44 4.23
N ALA A 191 9.44 -0.51 2.96
CA ALA A 191 9.71 -1.74 2.23
C ALA A 191 11.11 -1.73 1.64
N THR A 192 11.89 -2.76 1.92
CA THR A 192 13.24 -2.95 1.36
C THR A 192 13.65 -4.40 1.45
N ASP A 193 14.54 -4.79 0.54
CA ASP A 193 15.24 -6.08 0.55
C ASP A 193 16.72 -5.79 0.79
N VAL A 194 17.32 -6.43 1.78
CA VAL A 194 18.71 -6.18 2.19
C VAL A 194 19.53 -7.47 2.19
N ARG A 195 20.84 -7.35 2.10
CA ARG A 195 21.72 -8.50 2.36
C ARG A 195 21.47 -9.03 3.78
N GLY A 196 21.59 -10.34 3.98
CA GLY A 196 21.33 -10.97 5.27
C GLY A 196 22.18 -10.39 6.43
N ASP A 197 23.45 -10.08 6.18
CA ASP A 197 24.37 -9.44 7.15
C ASP A 197 24.00 -7.98 7.47
N ALA A 198 23.24 -7.32 6.60
CA ALA A 198 22.79 -5.95 6.75
C ALA A 198 21.39 -5.82 7.41
N THR A 199 20.75 -6.94 7.76
CA THR A 199 19.36 -6.95 8.29
C THR A 199 19.20 -6.06 9.51
N VAL A 200 19.98 -6.29 10.56
CA VAL A 200 19.89 -5.50 11.81
C VAL A 200 20.36 -4.06 11.59
N PRO A 201 21.54 -3.80 10.96
CA PRO A 201 21.94 -2.44 10.64
C PRO A 201 20.89 -1.65 9.82
N ALA A 202 20.18 -2.30 8.90
CA ALA A 202 19.13 -1.63 8.12
C ALA A 202 17.92 -1.24 8.99
N ILE A 203 17.47 -2.15 9.88
CA ILE A 203 16.39 -1.85 10.83
C ILE A 203 16.79 -0.67 11.72
N GLU A 204 17.97 -0.69 12.30
CA GLU A 204 18.49 0.40 13.15
C GLU A 204 18.52 1.73 12.41
N ASN A 205 19.02 1.75 11.18
CA ASN A 205 19.08 2.98 10.39
C ASN A 205 17.68 3.51 10.04
N ILE A 206 16.71 2.64 9.68
CA ILE A 206 15.33 3.06 9.42
C ILE A 206 14.70 3.67 10.66
N LEU A 207 14.81 3.03 11.82
CA LEU A 207 14.25 3.54 13.07
C LEU A 207 14.96 4.84 13.53
N ALA A 208 16.25 4.96 13.28
CA ALA A 208 17.00 6.19 13.53
C ALA A 208 16.56 7.34 12.58
N GLU A 209 16.24 7.03 11.31
CA GLU A 209 15.68 8.06 10.40
C GLU A 209 14.30 8.53 10.86
N PHE A 210 13.45 7.62 11.38
CA PHE A 210 12.17 8.02 11.98
C PHE A 210 12.39 8.99 13.15
N SER A 211 13.26 8.65 14.10
CA SER A 211 13.56 9.51 15.24
C SER A 211 14.09 10.87 14.79
N ARG A 212 15.02 10.87 13.84
CA ARG A 212 15.63 12.10 13.32
C ARG A 212 14.61 12.98 12.60
N PHE A 213 13.73 12.38 11.80
CA PHE A 213 12.71 13.13 11.08
C PHE A 213 11.64 13.71 12.02
N ARG A 214 11.30 12.99 13.11
CA ARG A 214 10.42 13.49 14.19
C ARG A 214 11.00 14.69 14.91
N GLU A 215 12.30 14.68 15.19
CA GLU A 215 12.98 15.73 15.95
C GLU A 215 13.26 16.99 15.12
N GLN A 216 13.61 16.82 13.86
CA GLN A 216 14.14 17.90 13.02
C GLN A 216 13.19 18.35 11.91
N GLY A 217 12.24 17.50 11.53
CA GLY A 217 11.39 17.71 10.37
C GLY A 217 12.17 17.76 9.04
N PRO A 218 11.52 18.17 7.95
CA PRO A 218 12.20 18.43 6.69
C PRO A 218 12.95 19.76 6.71
N SER A 219 14.11 19.80 6.04
CA SER A 219 14.85 21.03 5.79
C SER A 219 14.11 21.95 4.80
N GLN A 220 14.55 23.21 4.68
CA GLN A 220 13.99 24.14 3.69
C GLN A 220 14.22 23.67 2.25
N GLU A 221 15.34 23.00 2.01
CA GLU A 221 15.65 22.43 0.70
C GLU A 221 14.70 21.25 0.38
N GLU A 222 14.47 20.35 1.33
CA GLU A 222 13.52 19.23 1.20
C GLU A 222 12.08 19.72 1.01
N LEU A 223 11.68 20.78 1.72
CA LEU A 223 10.35 21.38 1.55
C LEU A 223 10.20 22.02 0.16
N SER A 224 11.23 22.69 -0.33
CA SER A 224 11.25 23.28 -1.67
C SER A 224 11.21 22.21 -2.76
N TYR A 225 11.93 21.10 -2.55
CA TYR A 225 11.93 19.94 -3.43
C TYR A 225 10.54 19.28 -3.49
N LEU A 226 9.89 19.06 -2.35
CA LEU A 226 8.52 18.56 -2.28
C LEU A 226 7.58 19.41 -3.13
N ARG A 227 7.56 20.75 -2.89
CA ARG A 227 6.67 21.66 -3.60
C ARG A 227 6.91 21.67 -5.10
N SER A 228 8.18 21.70 -5.53
CA SER A 228 8.52 21.68 -6.95
C SER A 228 8.15 20.36 -7.62
N SER A 229 8.34 19.23 -6.94
CA SER A 229 8.01 17.92 -7.45
C SER A 229 6.50 17.73 -7.67
N TYR A 230 5.68 18.16 -6.72
CA TYR A 230 4.22 18.12 -6.87
C TYR A 230 3.73 19.01 -8.02
N SER A 231 4.27 20.25 -8.13
CA SER A 231 3.92 21.16 -9.22
C SER A 231 4.29 20.62 -10.61
N GLN A 232 5.43 19.92 -10.73
CA GLN A 232 5.86 19.33 -12.01
C GLN A 232 5.07 18.07 -12.37
N GLN A 233 4.71 17.26 -11.39
CA GLN A 233 3.94 16.04 -11.60
C GLN A 233 2.55 16.33 -12.17
N ASP A 234 1.89 17.38 -11.74
CA ASP A 234 0.59 17.80 -12.23
C ASP A 234 0.60 18.08 -13.74
N ALA A 235 1.62 18.74 -14.26
CA ALA A 235 1.70 19.09 -15.69
C ALA A 235 1.71 17.86 -16.61
N LEU A 236 2.30 16.74 -16.17
CA LEU A 236 2.44 15.51 -16.95
C LEU A 236 1.28 14.53 -16.73
N SER A 237 0.54 14.68 -15.63
CA SER A 237 -0.45 13.68 -15.18
C SER A 237 -1.66 13.55 -16.09
N TYR A 238 -1.92 14.51 -17.02
CA TYR A 238 -3.12 14.53 -17.85
C TYR A 238 -2.84 14.57 -19.37
N GLU A 239 -1.63 14.25 -19.80
CA GLU A 239 -1.26 14.31 -21.21
C GLU A 239 -1.93 13.21 -22.05
N THR A 240 -1.98 11.99 -21.51
CA THR A 240 -2.52 10.85 -22.25
C THR A 240 -4.02 10.62 -21.99
N LEU A 241 -4.73 10.00 -22.95
CA LEU A 241 -6.12 9.60 -22.76
C LEU A 241 -6.29 8.62 -21.60
N GLY A 242 -5.32 7.72 -21.39
CA GLY A 242 -5.31 6.79 -20.28
C GLY A 242 -5.26 7.50 -18.93
N ASN A 243 -4.39 8.51 -18.80
CA ASN A 243 -4.29 9.33 -17.57
C ASN A 243 -5.58 10.11 -17.29
N LYS A 244 -6.20 10.69 -18.36
CA LYS A 244 -7.49 11.38 -18.23
C LYS A 244 -8.61 10.42 -17.78
N ALA A 245 -8.66 9.22 -18.35
CA ALA A 245 -9.61 8.20 -17.93
C ALA A 245 -9.37 7.75 -16.48
N GLY A 246 -8.10 7.59 -16.09
CA GLY A 246 -7.71 7.29 -14.70
C GLY A 246 -8.16 8.37 -13.71
N PHE A 247 -8.00 9.63 -14.07
CA PHE A 247 -8.50 10.76 -13.27
C PHE A 247 -10.02 10.71 -13.10
N LEU A 248 -10.77 10.51 -14.19
CA LEU A 248 -12.22 10.37 -14.12
C LEU A 248 -12.64 9.18 -13.25
N LEU A 249 -11.89 8.06 -13.33
CA LEU A 249 -12.13 6.90 -12.47
C LEU A 249 -11.93 7.25 -10.99
N GLN A 250 -10.88 7.97 -10.65
CA GLN A 250 -10.60 8.41 -9.28
C GLN A 250 -11.72 9.32 -8.75
N LEU A 251 -12.18 10.30 -9.55
CA LEU A 251 -13.33 11.15 -9.19
C LEU A 251 -14.57 10.30 -8.89
N ALA A 252 -14.89 9.34 -9.75
CA ALA A 252 -16.06 8.50 -9.59
C ALA A 252 -15.95 7.57 -8.37
N MET A 253 -14.82 6.91 -8.19
CA MET A 253 -14.60 5.93 -7.12
C MET A 253 -14.52 6.56 -5.73
N MET A 254 -13.89 7.73 -5.62
CA MET A 254 -13.71 8.44 -4.35
C MET A 254 -14.76 9.53 -4.12
N GLN A 255 -15.69 9.74 -5.08
CA GLN A 255 -16.72 10.78 -5.03
C GLN A 255 -16.13 12.19 -4.85
N LEU A 256 -15.02 12.47 -5.54
CA LEU A 256 -14.30 13.74 -5.43
C LEU A 256 -14.93 14.82 -6.33
N SER A 257 -14.81 16.08 -5.90
CA SER A 257 -15.03 17.22 -6.79
C SER A 257 -13.93 17.28 -7.85
N PRO A 258 -14.22 17.69 -9.10
CA PRO A 258 -13.18 17.96 -10.10
C PRO A 258 -12.12 18.97 -9.63
N ASP A 259 -12.46 19.83 -8.69
CA ASP A 259 -11.59 20.88 -8.14
C ASP A 259 -10.64 20.40 -7.03
N TYR A 260 -10.71 19.13 -6.61
CA TYR A 260 -9.87 18.63 -5.51
C TYR A 260 -8.37 18.80 -5.77
N LEU A 261 -7.95 18.83 -7.03
CA LEU A 261 -6.55 19.09 -7.41
C LEU A 261 -6.11 20.51 -7.05
N ASN A 262 -6.97 21.51 -7.22
CA ASN A 262 -6.69 22.89 -6.82
C ASN A 262 -6.52 22.97 -5.30
N GLU A 263 -7.32 22.21 -4.54
CA GLU A 263 -7.20 22.09 -3.09
C GLU A 263 -5.88 21.44 -2.70
N GLN A 264 -5.47 20.33 -3.37
CA GLN A 264 -4.17 19.71 -3.16
C GLN A 264 -3.02 20.67 -3.44
N GLN A 265 -3.07 21.43 -4.55
CA GLN A 265 -2.05 22.42 -4.88
C GLN A 265 -1.95 23.50 -3.80
N GLN A 266 -3.07 23.96 -3.26
CA GLN A 266 -3.09 24.94 -2.18
C GLN A 266 -2.48 24.37 -0.89
N ILE A 267 -2.85 23.13 -0.51
CA ILE A 267 -2.28 22.44 0.65
C ILE A 267 -0.75 22.33 0.50
N VAL A 268 -0.26 21.91 -0.67
CA VAL A 268 1.19 21.79 -0.95
C VAL A 268 1.90 23.14 -0.88
N ALA A 269 1.25 24.22 -1.34
CA ALA A 269 1.81 25.57 -1.28
C ALA A 269 1.89 26.09 0.16
N ASP A 270 0.90 25.82 0.98
CA ASP A 270 0.76 26.36 2.34
C ASP A 270 1.47 25.53 3.41
N ILE A 271 1.64 24.22 3.20
CA ILE A 271 2.23 23.34 4.21
C ILE A 271 3.67 23.76 4.53
N ASP A 272 3.99 23.83 5.81
CA ASP A 272 5.31 24.23 6.28
C ASP A 272 6.06 23.06 6.98
N SER A 273 7.34 23.31 7.31
CA SER A 273 8.17 22.30 7.96
C SER A 273 7.64 21.92 9.34
N LYS A 274 7.01 22.86 10.07
CA LYS A 274 6.44 22.58 11.38
C LYS A 274 5.26 21.62 11.29
N ALA A 275 4.32 21.85 10.36
CA ALA A 275 3.19 20.94 10.15
C ALA A 275 3.65 19.53 9.75
N LEU A 276 4.68 19.41 8.90
CA LEU A 276 5.26 18.12 8.52
C LEU A 276 5.98 17.43 9.71
N THR A 277 6.61 18.21 10.61
CA THR A 277 7.21 17.67 11.83
C THR A 277 6.16 17.13 12.80
N GLU A 278 5.07 17.86 13.01
CA GLU A 278 3.94 17.42 13.84
C GLU A 278 3.31 16.10 13.31
N LEU A 279 3.20 15.97 12.00
CA LEU A 279 2.77 14.70 11.37
C LEU A 279 3.80 13.57 11.60
N ALA A 280 5.08 13.88 11.53
CA ALA A 280 6.12 12.89 11.82
C ALA A 280 6.09 12.43 13.28
N GLU A 281 5.87 13.34 14.24
CA GLU A 281 5.69 13.01 15.66
C GLU A 281 4.51 12.03 15.85
N GLN A 282 3.43 12.22 15.12
CA GLN A 282 2.24 11.38 15.21
C GLN A 282 2.45 9.98 14.60
N TRP A 283 3.15 9.87 13.48
CA TRP A 283 3.15 8.65 12.67
C TRP A 283 4.43 7.84 12.74
N LEU A 284 5.55 8.43 13.12
CA LEU A 284 6.87 7.80 13.02
C LEU A 284 7.47 7.39 14.39
N ASP A 285 6.63 7.09 15.40
CA ASP A 285 7.17 6.59 16.66
C ASP A 285 7.79 5.20 16.46
N PRO A 286 9.12 5.03 16.67
CA PRO A 286 9.76 3.72 16.53
C PRO A 286 9.17 2.65 17.45
N SER A 287 8.66 3.04 18.62
CA SER A 287 8.07 2.12 19.60
C SER A 287 6.73 1.53 19.19
N ASP A 288 6.09 2.10 18.17
CA ASP A 288 4.80 1.66 17.64
C ASP A 288 4.94 0.75 16.40
N MET A 289 6.16 0.50 15.96
CA MET A 289 6.40 -0.19 14.69
C MET A 289 6.37 -1.71 14.84
N VAL A 290 5.68 -2.34 13.91
CA VAL A 290 5.80 -3.77 13.62
C VAL A 290 6.90 -3.95 12.58
N VAL A 291 7.87 -4.77 12.90
CA VAL A 291 9.01 -5.10 12.04
C VAL A 291 8.85 -6.53 11.55
N VAL A 292 8.54 -6.74 10.30
CA VAL A 292 8.53 -8.07 9.67
C VAL A 292 9.88 -8.33 9.03
N VAL A 293 10.48 -9.45 9.36
CA VAL A 293 11.72 -9.94 8.79
C VAL A 293 11.49 -11.31 8.16
N VAL A 294 11.61 -11.40 6.85
CA VAL A 294 11.59 -12.68 6.13
C VAL A 294 13.02 -13.03 5.75
N GLY A 295 13.56 -14.11 6.30
CA GLY A 295 14.96 -14.49 6.08
C GLY A 295 15.35 -15.75 6.82
N ASP A 296 16.64 -16.09 6.82
CA ASP A 296 17.19 -17.25 7.52
C ASP A 296 17.27 -16.99 9.04
N LYS A 297 16.24 -17.47 9.76
CA LYS A 297 16.10 -17.23 11.19
C LYS A 297 17.31 -17.68 11.99
N GLU A 298 17.88 -18.85 11.67
CA GLU A 298 19.03 -19.40 12.40
C GLU A 298 20.23 -18.43 12.41
N LYS A 299 20.44 -17.72 11.29
CA LYS A 299 21.50 -16.72 11.17
C LYS A 299 21.15 -15.38 11.82
N LEU A 300 19.88 -15.01 11.84
CA LEU A 300 19.43 -13.67 12.24
C LEU A 300 19.06 -13.55 13.73
N GLU A 301 18.61 -14.61 14.38
CA GLU A 301 17.99 -14.57 15.71
C GLU A 301 18.88 -13.89 16.75
N LYS A 302 20.17 -14.24 16.80
CA LYS A 302 21.12 -13.67 17.76
C LYS A 302 21.36 -12.17 17.56
N SER A 303 21.38 -11.72 16.31
CA SER A 303 21.60 -10.31 15.98
C SER A 303 20.30 -9.51 16.15
N LEU A 304 19.15 -10.06 15.82
CA LEU A 304 17.84 -9.43 16.03
C LEU A 304 17.56 -9.19 17.54
N ALA A 305 17.99 -10.11 18.41
CA ALA A 305 17.86 -9.96 19.85
C ALA A 305 18.62 -8.73 20.41
N GLN A 306 19.62 -8.21 19.71
CA GLN A 306 20.38 -7.01 20.10
C GLN A 306 19.56 -5.72 19.94
N LEU A 307 18.48 -5.75 19.15
CA LEU A 307 17.58 -4.59 18.99
C LEU A 307 16.72 -4.34 20.23
N HIS A 308 16.72 -5.24 21.23
CA HIS A 308 15.93 -5.12 22.47
C HIS A 308 14.43 -4.90 22.26
N LEU A 309 13.91 -5.33 21.11
CA LEU A 309 12.49 -5.36 20.79
C LEU A 309 11.91 -6.77 21.03
N PRO A 310 10.62 -6.90 21.37
CA PRO A 310 9.99 -8.22 21.44
C PRO A 310 10.16 -8.99 20.14
N LEU A 311 10.65 -10.23 20.22
CA LEU A 311 10.93 -11.10 19.07
C LEU A 311 9.93 -12.25 19.04
N HIS A 312 9.25 -12.41 17.91
CA HIS A 312 8.20 -13.39 17.71
C HIS A 312 8.46 -14.20 16.44
N ASP A 313 8.23 -15.51 16.52
CA ASP A 313 8.09 -16.33 15.32
C ASP A 313 6.71 -16.08 14.71
N PHE A 314 6.65 -15.94 13.41
CA PHE A 314 5.40 -15.72 12.70
C PHE A 314 5.24 -16.70 11.53
N THR A 315 4.09 -17.35 11.50
CA THR A 315 3.69 -18.23 10.41
C THR A 315 2.43 -17.65 9.76
N ILE A 316 2.43 -17.53 8.45
CA ILE A 316 1.29 -17.03 7.68
C ILE A 316 0.23 -18.15 7.62
N GLU A 317 -0.99 -17.83 8.04
CA GLU A 317 -2.15 -18.74 7.98
C GLU A 317 -2.73 -18.90 6.58
#